data_1731d15050112d2d471733ea36012ef0
#
_entry.id   1731d15050112d2d471733ea36012ef0
#
_cell.length_a   1.000
_cell.length_b   1.000
_cell.length_c   1.000
_cell.angle_alpha   90.00
_cell.angle_beta   90.00
_cell.angle_gamma   90.00
#
_symmetry.space_group_name_H-M   'P 1'
#
loop_
_entity.id
_entity.type
_entity.pdbx_description
1 polymer ?
#
loop_
_entity_poly.entity_id
_entity_poly.type
_entity_poly.pdbx_seq_one_letter_code
_entity_poly.pdbx_strand_id
1 'polypeptide(L)'
;MEQIYHYVEEHHSEEITLENISSELGLNREYFCRMFKKNMGISFISYVNQVRIDHIYRDLIYTDDGIQEITERHGFYNQKLFYKMFKERYQCTPLKLRKIASETE
;
A
#
# COMPACT_ATOMS: atom_id res chain seq x y z
N MET A 1 0.47 9.07 15.85
CA MET A 1 0.03 8.45 14.60
C MET A 1 0.41 9.25 13.36
N GLU A 2 0.42 10.55 13.40
CA GLU A 2 0.81 11.36 12.23
C GLU A 2 2.20 11.06 11.73
N GLN A 3 3.16 10.85 12.63
CA GLN A 3 4.53 10.48 12.24
C GLN A 3 4.55 9.19 11.44
N ILE A 4 3.73 8.23 11.84
CA ILE A 4 3.65 6.93 11.17
C ILE A 4 3.06 7.08 9.77
N TYR A 5 1.97 7.83 9.64
CA TYR A 5 1.34 8.09 8.35
C TYR A 5 2.31 8.78 7.41
N HIS A 6 2.99 9.80 7.89
CA HIS A 6 3.94 10.55 7.08
C HIS A 6 5.11 9.67 6.63
N TYR A 7 5.63 8.85 7.54
CA TYR A 7 6.72 7.93 7.23
C TYR A 7 6.31 6.95 6.13
N VAL A 8 5.14 6.34 6.26
CA VAL A 8 4.67 5.36 5.29
C VAL A 8 4.42 6.03 3.93
N GLU A 9 3.80 7.20 3.91
CA GLU A 9 3.54 7.92 2.67
C GLU A 9 4.84 8.26 1.95
N GLU A 10 5.84 8.71 2.70
CA GLU A 10 7.13 9.11 2.13
C GLU A 10 7.95 7.92 1.64
N HIS A 11 7.88 6.79 2.35
CA HIS A 11 8.73 5.61 2.08
C HIS A 11 7.99 4.41 1.51
N HIS A 12 6.74 4.57 1.08
CA HIS A 12 5.90 3.43 0.67
C HIS A 12 6.48 2.59 -0.45
N SER A 13 7.29 3.17 -1.33
CA SER A 13 7.90 2.44 -2.45
C SER A 13 9.15 1.67 -2.05
N GLU A 14 9.64 1.89 -0.82
CA GLU A 14 10.84 1.23 -0.30
C GLU A 14 10.44 0.04 0.55
N GLU A 15 11.42 -0.77 0.94
CA GLU A 15 11.19 -1.85 1.88
C GLU A 15 10.97 -1.26 3.27
N ILE A 16 9.77 -1.46 3.82
CA ILE A 16 9.42 -1.02 5.16
C ILE A 16 9.29 -2.23 6.06
N THR A 17 10.08 -2.29 7.14
CA THR A 17 10.03 -3.38 8.11
C THR A 17 9.57 -2.88 9.47
N LEU A 18 9.05 -3.81 10.28
CA LEU A 18 8.66 -3.49 11.66
C LEU A 18 9.87 -3.00 12.46
N GLU A 19 11.03 -3.59 12.19
CA GLU A 19 12.26 -3.18 12.86
C GLU A 19 12.62 -1.73 12.53
N ASN A 20 12.53 -1.37 11.26
CA ASN A 20 12.89 -0.02 10.82
C ASN A 20 11.95 1.04 11.42
N ILE A 21 10.65 0.81 11.36
CA ILE A 21 9.69 1.80 11.86
C ILE A 21 9.73 1.91 13.39
N SER A 22 9.81 0.78 14.09
CA SER A 22 9.87 0.82 15.55
C SER A 22 11.16 1.48 16.05
N SER A 23 12.27 1.20 15.38
CA SER A 23 13.55 1.84 15.69
C SER A 23 13.49 3.35 15.47
N GLU A 24 12.90 3.76 14.37
CA GLU A 24 12.75 5.19 14.05
C GLU A 24 11.95 5.92 15.11
N LEU A 25 10.94 5.25 15.69
CA LEU A 25 10.10 5.84 16.72
C LEU A 25 10.63 5.62 18.13
N GLY A 26 11.73 4.87 18.27
CA GLY A 26 12.28 4.54 19.59
C GLY A 26 11.39 3.62 20.39
N LEU A 27 10.64 2.74 19.72
CA LEU A 27 9.69 1.84 20.36
C LEU A 27 10.12 0.38 20.22
N ASN A 28 9.69 -0.44 21.17
CA ASN A 28 9.83 -1.87 21.09
C ASN A 28 8.91 -2.40 19.99
N ARG A 29 9.38 -3.38 19.20
CA ARG A 29 8.63 -3.92 18.06
C ARG A 29 7.25 -4.46 18.48
N GLU A 30 7.20 -5.25 19.54
CA GLU A 30 5.95 -5.86 19.99
C GLU A 30 4.96 -4.80 20.49
N TYR A 31 5.47 -3.81 21.20
CA TYR A 31 4.64 -2.69 21.64
C TYR A 31 4.07 -1.93 20.46
N PHE A 32 4.93 -1.64 19.46
CA PHE A 32 4.49 -0.93 18.27
C PHE A 32 3.37 -1.69 17.54
N CYS A 33 3.54 -3.00 17.35
CA CYS A 33 2.54 -3.81 16.65
C CYS A 33 1.19 -3.78 17.36
N ARG A 34 1.19 -3.94 18.68
CA ARG A 34 -0.05 -3.92 19.45
C ARG A 34 -0.71 -2.55 19.42
N MET A 35 0.08 -1.51 19.62
CA MET A 35 -0.41 -0.13 19.61
C MET A 35 -1.03 0.21 18.24
N PHE A 36 -0.32 -0.12 17.17
CA PHE A 36 -0.81 0.19 15.83
C PHE A 36 -2.11 -0.53 15.52
N LYS A 37 -2.16 -1.85 15.76
CA LYS A 37 -3.38 -2.62 15.49
C LYS A 37 -4.54 -2.17 16.35
N LYS A 38 -4.30 -1.81 17.61
CA LYS A 38 -5.35 -1.32 18.49
C LYS A 38 -5.95 -0.02 17.95
N ASN A 39 -5.12 0.89 17.46
CA ASN A 39 -5.59 2.18 16.98
C ASN A 39 -6.18 2.14 15.57
N MET A 40 -5.65 1.27 14.71
CA MET A 40 -6.03 1.24 13.29
C MET A 40 -6.98 0.11 12.91
N GLY A 41 -7.08 -0.92 13.74
CA GLY A 41 -7.90 -2.08 13.44
C GLY A 41 -7.28 -3.07 12.47
N ILE A 42 -6.12 -2.75 11.90
CA ILE A 42 -5.39 -3.62 10.97
C ILE A 42 -3.92 -3.62 11.33
N SER A 43 -3.17 -4.61 10.83
CA SER A 43 -1.74 -4.67 11.08
C SER A 43 -1.01 -3.55 10.33
N PHE A 44 0.19 -3.21 10.82
CA PHE A 44 1.00 -2.19 10.17
C PHE A 44 1.33 -2.56 8.71
N ILE A 45 1.69 -3.82 8.47
CA ILE A 45 2.03 -4.26 7.11
C ILE A 45 0.82 -4.17 6.18
N SER A 46 -0.37 -4.51 6.66
CA SER A 46 -1.59 -4.34 5.86
C SER A 46 -1.83 -2.88 5.51
N TYR A 47 -1.58 -1.99 6.47
CA TYR A 47 -1.70 -0.55 6.22
C TYR A 47 -0.71 -0.08 5.16
N VAL A 48 0.55 -0.51 5.25
CA VAL A 48 1.56 -0.15 4.25
C VAL A 48 1.12 -0.59 2.86
N ASN A 49 0.61 -1.82 2.75
CA ASN A 49 0.14 -2.32 1.46
C ASN A 49 -1.06 -1.56 0.94
N GLN A 50 -1.96 -1.10 1.81
CA GLN A 50 -3.08 -0.26 1.38
C GLN A 50 -2.59 1.08 0.82
N VAL A 51 -1.60 1.68 1.45
CA VAL A 51 -1.01 2.93 0.93
C VAL A 51 -0.40 2.69 -0.45
N ARG A 52 0.33 1.59 -0.61
CA ARG A 52 0.91 1.22 -1.90
C ARG A 52 -0.17 1.05 -2.98
N ILE A 53 -1.25 0.36 -2.63
CA ILE A 53 -2.35 0.11 -3.56
C ILE A 53 -3.02 1.42 -3.98
N ASP A 54 -3.17 2.38 -3.08
CA ASP A 54 -3.77 3.66 -3.43
C ASP A 54 -2.90 4.45 -4.42
N HIS A 55 -1.59 4.38 -4.28
CA HIS A 55 -0.69 4.98 -5.27
C HIS A 55 -0.74 4.24 -6.60
N ILE A 56 -0.82 2.91 -6.56
CA ILE A 56 -0.95 2.09 -7.77
C ILE A 56 -2.27 2.42 -8.49
N TYR A 57 -3.35 2.60 -7.74
CA TYR A 57 -4.65 2.96 -8.29
C TYR A 57 -4.54 4.24 -9.14
N ARG A 58 -3.87 5.25 -8.64
CA ARG A 58 -3.69 6.51 -9.38
C ARG A 58 -2.93 6.29 -10.68
N ASP A 59 -1.84 5.52 -10.63
CA ASP A 59 -1.04 5.27 -11.83
C ASP A 59 -1.81 4.46 -12.87
N LEU A 60 -2.67 3.54 -12.43
CA LEU A 60 -3.51 2.76 -13.35
C LEU A 60 -4.45 3.67 -14.15
N ILE A 61 -4.94 4.72 -13.51
CA ILE A 61 -5.86 5.66 -14.14
C ILE A 61 -5.13 6.67 -15.02
N TYR A 62 -4.00 7.19 -14.54
CA TYR A 62 -3.33 8.32 -15.19
C TYR A 62 -2.18 7.95 -16.10
N THR A 63 -1.79 6.68 -16.21
CA THR A 63 -0.72 6.24 -17.11
C THR A 63 -1.18 5.03 -17.92
N ASP A 64 -0.42 4.74 -18.97
CA ASP A 64 -0.61 3.52 -19.77
C ASP A 64 0.44 2.46 -19.44
N ASP A 65 1.19 2.67 -18.37
CA ASP A 65 2.26 1.74 -17.97
C ASP A 65 1.69 0.37 -17.61
N GLY A 66 2.52 -0.66 -17.75
CA GLY A 66 2.12 -2.03 -17.42
C GLY A 66 1.80 -2.20 -15.94
N ILE A 67 0.86 -3.09 -15.63
CA ILE A 67 0.42 -3.29 -14.24
C ILE A 67 1.58 -3.71 -13.35
N GLN A 68 2.39 -4.68 -13.78
CA GLN A 68 3.53 -5.13 -13.00
C GLN A 68 4.56 -4.02 -12.79
N GLU A 69 4.81 -3.23 -13.82
CA GLU A 69 5.71 -2.08 -13.72
C GLU A 69 5.23 -1.11 -12.65
N ILE A 70 3.93 -0.83 -12.65
CA ILE A 70 3.34 0.09 -11.67
C ILE A 70 3.44 -0.48 -10.25
N THR A 71 3.08 -1.76 -10.06
CA THR A 71 3.15 -2.34 -8.71
C THR A 71 4.56 -2.34 -8.16
N GLU A 72 5.54 -2.70 -8.99
CA GLU A 72 6.93 -2.73 -8.55
C GLU A 72 7.47 -1.33 -8.28
N ARG A 73 7.03 -0.34 -9.06
CA ARG A 73 7.38 1.06 -8.82
C ARG A 73 7.02 1.51 -7.41
N HIS A 74 5.91 1.00 -6.90
CA HIS A 74 5.43 1.36 -5.56
C HIS A 74 5.79 0.32 -4.49
N GLY A 75 6.71 -0.58 -4.79
CA GLY A 75 7.24 -1.52 -3.80
C GLY A 75 6.36 -2.72 -3.51
N PHE A 76 5.38 -3.00 -4.36
CA PHE A 76 4.48 -4.13 -4.18
C PHE A 76 4.87 -5.25 -5.16
N TYR A 77 5.65 -6.22 -4.67
CA TYR A 77 6.23 -7.25 -5.53
C TYR A 77 5.44 -8.56 -5.55
N ASN A 78 4.65 -8.83 -4.53
CA ASN A 78 3.83 -10.05 -4.47
C ASN A 78 2.57 -9.85 -5.30
N GLN A 79 2.59 -10.29 -6.56
CA GLN A 79 1.50 -10.05 -7.50
C GLN A 79 0.19 -10.70 -7.06
N LYS A 80 0.27 -11.92 -6.54
CA LYS A 80 -0.93 -12.63 -6.08
C LYS A 80 -1.63 -11.88 -4.95
N LEU A 81 -0.86 -11.43 -3.97
CA LEU A 81 -1.40 -10.65 -2.86
C LEU A 81 -1.95 -9.32 -3.35
N PHE A 82 -1.24 -8.67 -4.29
CA PHE A 82 -1.69 -7.42 -4.87
C PHE A 82 -3.09 -7.54 -5.48
N TYR A 83 -3.30 -8.54 -6.35
CA TYR A 83 -4.59 -8.70 -7.00
C TYR A 83 -5.71 -8.97 -6.01
N LYS A 84 -5.42 -9.77 -4.97
CA LYS A 84 -6.40 -10.06 -3.93
C LYS A 84 -6.79 -8.79 -3.18
N MET A 85 -5.81 -8.04 -2.70
CA MET A 85 -6.06 -6.83 -1.92
C MET A 85 -6.71 -5.73 -2.75
N PHE A 86 -6.29 -5.60 -4.01
CA PHE A 86 -6.87 -4.60 -4.91
C PHE A 86 -8.36 -4.86 -5.10
N LYS A 87 -8.73 -6.11 -5.38
CA LYS A 87 -10.13 -6.47 -5.57
C LYS A 87 -10.95 -6.25 -4.32
N GLU A 88 -10.39 -6.57 -3.16
CA GLU A 88 -11.08 -6.33 -1.89
C GLU A 88 -11.33 -4.85 -1.65
N ARG A 89 -10.38 -4.00 -1.99
CA ARG A 89 -10.47 -2.56 -1.74
C ARG A 89 -11.34 -1.83 -2.75
N TYR A 90 -11.22 -2.17 -4.03
CA TYR A 90 -11.90 -1.44 -5.10
C TYR A 90 -13.00 -2.21 -5.80
N GLN A 91 -13.27 -3.45 -5.39
CA GLN A 91 -14.35 -4.29 -5.90
C GLN A 91 -14.25 -4.60 -7.39
N CYS A 92 -13.07 -4.50 -7.97
CA CYS A 92 -12.81 -4.85 -9.36
C CYS A 92 -11.33 -5.16 -9.56
N THR A 93 -11.00 -5.74 -10.71
CA THR A 93 -9.61 -6.03 -11.06
C THR A 93 -8.92 -4.77 -11.58
N PRO A 94 -7.58 -4.69 -11.51
CA PRO A 94 -6.86 -3.56 -12.09
C PRO A 94 -7.16 -3.32 -13.57
N LEU A 95 -7.26 -4.40 -14.36
CA LEU A 95 -7.56 -4.27 -15.79
C LEU A 95 -8.95 -3.70 -16.02
N LYS A 96 -9.93 -4.15 -15.25
CA LYS A 96 -11.29 -3.64 -15.36
C LYS A 96 -11.37 -2.18 -14.96
N LEU A 97 -10.69 -1.81 -13.90
CA LEU A 97 -10.64 -0.41 -13.47
C LEU A 97 -10.07 0.46 -14.60
N ARG A 98 -8.98 0.03 -15.19
CA ARG A 98 -8.33 0.79 -16.27
C ARG A 98 -9.24 0.94 -17.46
N LYS A 99 -10.01 -0.11 -17.80
CA LYS A 99 -10.97 -0.07 -18.89
C LYS A 99 -12.09 0.93 -18.60
N ILE A 100 -12.63 0.89 -17.39
CA ILE A 100 -13.69 1.82 -16.98
C ILE A 100 -13.19 3.26 -17.03
N ALA A 101 -11.98 3.50 -16.53
CA ALA A 101 -11.41 4.86 -16.53
C ALA A 101 -11.24 5.39 -17.94
N SER A 102 -10.80 4.55 -18.90
CA SER A 102 -10.61 5.00 -20.27
C SER A 102 -11.94 5.24 -21.00
N GLU A 103 -13.01 4.55 -20.59
CA GLU A 103 -14.34 4.73 -21.19
C GLU A 103 -15.04 6.00 -20.70
N THR A 104 -14.63 6.54 -19.54
CA THR A 104 -15.28 7.74 -19.00
C THR A 104 -14.63 9.04 -19.45
N GLU A 105 -13.56 8.94 -20.20
CA GLU A 105 -12.92 10.11 -20.81
C GLU A 105 -13.55 10.38 -22.18
#